data_5dc207d742383725487ed128ae6cfdb7
#
_entry.id   5dc207d742383725487ed128ae6cfdb7
#
_cell.length_a   1.000
_cell.length_b   1.000
_cell.length_c   1.000
_cell.angle_alpha   90.00
_cell.angle_beta   90.00
_cell.angle_gamma   90.00
#
_symmetry.space_group_name_H-M   'P 1'
#
loop_
_entity.id
_entity.type
_entity.pdbx_description
1 polymer ?
#
loop_
_entity_poly.entity_id
_entity_poly.type
_entity_poly.pdbx_seq_one_letter_code
_entity_poly.pdbx_strand_id
1 'polypeptide(L)'
;MESDKPVGEFAEELITLNRLAKLLRQKRFANGSIAFDRPEVRFEIDEKGHPVSTYVKIEEDANKLVEEFMLLANKSVAESVGIVPKGKKAKVLPYRIHDVPEQTKLENLRAFISRFGYKLKTEGSKGDVGRSINRLLYDARGKKEQQLIETVTLRAMQKARYSVHNIGHYGLMFKYYTHFTSPIRRYPDTMVHRLLTRYAEGGRSASATKYEELCEHSSAMEQLADAAERASIKYKQVEFMADRLGQEFDGTVSGVTEFGLYVEVDDSKCEGMVPLRDLADDYYEFDEKNYRLVGRRRHRSYSIGDKVRIKVARANLDRRLLDFTLVTEHGNSGANKTENTANAAKGKHSGGKKRKQGRKH
;
A
#
# COMPACT_ATOMS: atom_id res chain seq x y z
N MET A 1 -17.25 19.13 5.76
CA MET A 1 -17.93 18.32 6.79
C MET A 1 -17.24 18.41 8.17
N GLU A 2 -16.20 19.16 8.30
CA GLU A 2 -15.46 19.35 9.56
C GLU A 2 -15.92 20.56 10.38
N SER A 3 -16.87 21.38 9.85
CA SER A 3 -17.45 22.47 10.62
C SER A 3 -18.58 21.97 11.54
N ASP A 4 -18.56 22.34 12.80
CA ASP A 4 -19.60 22.05 13.79
C ASP A 4 -20.98 22.63 13.46
N LYS A 5 -21.09 23.40 12.36
CA LYS A 5 -22.36 23.97 11.89
C LYS A 5 -22.74 23.39 10.55
N PRO A 6 -23.96 22.86 10.41
CA PRO A 6 -24.46 22.40 9.13
C PRO A 6 -24.57 23.55 8.13
N VAL A 7 -24.06 23.34 6.90
CA VAL A 7 -24.10 24.31 5.81
C VAL A 7 -24.62 23.59 4.56
N GLY A 8 -25.70 24.11 3.98
CA GLY A 8 -26.34 23.55 2.78
C GLY A 8 -27.67 22.85 3.06
N GLU A 9 -28.40 22.54 1.99
CA GLU A 9 -29.77 21.98 2.02
C GLU A 9 -29.65 20.56 2.61
N PHE A 10 -29.18 19.68 2.73
CA PHE A 10 -29.17 18.34 3.37
C PHE A 10 -28.06 18.17 4.40
N ALA A 11 -27.60 19.25 5.02
CA ALA A 11 -26.44 19.19 5.89
C ALA A 11 -26.70 18.35 7.16
N GLU A 12 -27.88 18.45 7.77
CA GLU A 12 -28.24 17.68 8.98
C GLU A 12 -28.34 16.19 8.69
N GLU A 13 -28.95 15.82 7.57
CA GLU A 13 -29.05 14.44 7.10
C GLU A 13 -27.67 13.84 6.83
N LEU A 14 -26.80 14.57 6.13
CA LEU A 14 -25.45 14.13 5.85
C LEU A 14 -24.60 13.96 7.11
N ILE A 15 -24.73 14.86 8.08
CA ILE A 15 -24.06 14.73 9.38
C ILE A 15 -24.55 13.49 10.12
N THR A 16 -25.88 13.25 10.10
CA THR A 16 -26.47 12.07 10.73
C THR A 16 -26.00 10.78 10.08
N LEU A 17 -25.98 10.72 8.75
CA LEU A 17 -25.46 9.58 7.98
C LEU A 17 -23.96 9.37 8.23
N ASN A 18 -23.17 10.44 8.31
CA ASN A 18 -21.74 10.34 8.61
C ASN A 18 -21.48 9.77 10.02
N ARG A 19 -22.28 10.16 11.02
CA ARG A 19 -22.21 9.55 12.37
C ARG A 19 -22.49 8.05 12.31
N LEU A 20 -23.53 7.65 11.58
CA LEU A 20 -23.86 6.23 11.41
C LEU A 20 -22.76 5.48 10.69
N ALA A 21 -22.19 6.04 9.61
CA ALA A 21 -21.06 5.45 8.88
C ALA A 21 -19.84 5.25 9.80
N LYS A 22 -19.51 6.25 10.64
CA LYS A 22 -18.44 6.15 11.62
C LYS A 22 -18.67 5.01 12.64
N LEU A 23 -19.90 4.84 13.12
CA LEU A 23 -20.28 3.73 14.00
C LEU A 23 -20.16 2.36 13.30
N LEU A 24 -20.63 2.25 12.07
CA LEU A 24 -20.51 1.02 11.27
C LEU A 24 -19.02 0.65 11.07
N ARG A 25 -18.21 1.62 10.69
CA ARG A 25 -16.77 1.46 10.51
C ARG A 25 -16.07 1.03 11.81
N GLN A 26 -16.36 1.71 12.92
CA GLN A 26 -15.80 1.36 14.23
C GLN A 26 -16.16 -0.08 14.63
N LYS A 27 -17.42 -0.49 14.45
CA LYS A 27 -17.88 -1.85 14.71
C LYS A 27 -17.17 -2.89 13.84
N ARG A 28 -16.96 -2.58 12.56
CA ARG A 28 -16.26 -3.44 11.61
C ARG A 28 -14.81 -3.66 12.03
N PHE A 29 -14.09 -2.60 12.39
CA PHE A 29 -12.70 -2.70 12.87
C PHE A 29 -12.59 -3.39 14.23
N ALA A 30 -13.50 -3.16 15.16
CA ALA A 30 -13.55 -3.88 16.41
C ALA A 30 -13.72 -5.39 16.23
N ASN A 31 -14.42 -5.82 15.17
CA ASN A 31 -14.54 -7.22 14.78
C ASN A 31 -13.27 -7.78 14.08
N GLY A 32 -12.28 -6.95 13.74
CA GLY A 32 -11.03 -7.36 13.13
C GLY A 32 -10.96 -7.20 11.60
N SER A 33 -11.84 -6.38 10.99
CA SER A 33 -11.70 -5.98 9.58
C SER A 33 -10.33 -5.33 9.35
N ILE A 34 -9.65 -5.70 8.28
CA ILE A 34 -8.31 -5.23 7.95
C ILE A 34 -8.41 -4.04 7.00
N ALA A 35 -7.63 -2.99 7.24
CA ALA A 35 -7.48 -1.86 6.33
C ALA A 35 -6.03 -1.65 5.95
N PHE A 36 -5.83 -1.41 4.66
CA PHE A 36 -4.57 -0.96 4.10
C PHE A 36 -4.80 0.46 3.56
N ASP A 37 -4.30 1.45 4.27
CA ASP A 37 -4.38 2.85 3.85
C ASP A 37 -3.23 3.12 2.86
N ARG A 38 -3.46 2.93 1.56
CA ARG A 38 -2.49 3.28 0.52
C ARG A 38 -2.94 4.53 -0.21
N PRO A 39 -2.08 5.54 -0.33
CA PRO A 39 -2.38 6.71 -1.15
C PRO A 39 -2.51 6.28 -2.63
N GLU A 40 -3.61 6.68 -3.26
CA GLU A 40 -3.83 6.49 -4.70
C GLU A 40 -3.24 7.68 -5.45
N VAL A 41 -2.21 7.45 -6.25
CA VAL A 41 -1.61 8.47 -7.09
C VAL A 41 -2.30 8.50 -8.45
N ARG A 42 -2.69 9.68 -8.88
CA ARG A 42 -3.34 9.93 -10.16
C ARG A 42 -2.56 10.95 -10.98
N PHE A 43 -2.73 10.89 -12.29
CA PHE A 43 -2.18 11.86 -13.22
C PHE A 43 -3.24 12.90 -13.62
N GLU A 44 -2.84 14.16 -13.63
CA GLU A 44 -3.55 15.16 -14.41
C GLU A 44 -3.14 15.01 -15.88
N ILE A 45 -4.12 14.98 -16.76
CA ILE A 45 -3.95 14.69 -18.19
C ILE A 45 -4.45 15.91 -18.97
N ASP A 46 -3.65 16.40 -19.91
CA ASP A 46 -4.05 17.47 -20.82
C ASP A 46 -5.09 17.02 -21.86
N GLU A 47 -5.56 17.95 -22.69
CA GLU A 47 -6.54 17.68 -23.76
C GLU A 47 -6.04 16.66 -24.79
N LYS A 48 -4.73 16.46 -24.92
CA LYS A 48 -4.10 15.48 -25.83
C LYS A 48 -3.87 14.13 -25.16
N GLY A 49 -4.20 14.01 -23.87
CA GLY A 49 -4.01 12.80 -23.11
C GLY A 49 -2.60 12.62 -22.51
N HIS A 50 -1.73 13.65 -22.53
CA HIS A 50 -0.40 13.60 -21.92
C HIS A 50 -0.46 13.89 -20.42
N PRO A 51 0.31 13.18 -19.59
CA PRO A 51 0.39 13.43 -18.15
C PRO A 51 1.22 14.68 -17.86
N VAL A 52 0.60 15.70 -17.26
CA VAL A 52 1.25 16.97 -16.95
C VAL A 52 1.72 17.07 -15.51
N SER A 53 0.94 16.51 -14.58
CA SER A 53 1.27 16.47 -13.16
C SER A 53 0.76 15.20 -12.47
N THR A 54 1.17 14.99 -11.23
CA THR A 54 0.66 13.92 -10.37
C THR A 54 0.05 14.51 -9.12
N TYR A 55 -1.01 13.89 -8.59
CA TYR A 55 -1.59 14.24 -7.32
C TYR A 55 -1.98 12.99 -6.52
N VAL A 56 -1.96 13.11 -5.21
CA VAL A 56 -2.41 12.05 -4.32
C VAL A 56 -3.88 12.26 -4.02
N LYS A 57 -4.70 11.26 -4.37
CA LYS A 57 -6.11 11.27 -4.01
C LYS A 57 -6.25 10.93 -2.52
N ILE A 58 -6.75 11.88 -1.76
CA ILE A 58 -7.04 11.72 -0.34
C ILE A 58 -8.50 11.25 -0.18
N GLU A 59 -8.68 10.17 0.56
CA GLU A 59 -10.03 9.70 0.94
C GLU A 59 -10.51 10.47 2.17
N GLU A 60 -11.57 11.24 1.97
CA GLU A 60 -12.22 12.04 3.00
C GLU A 60 -13.43 11.33 3.64
N ASP A 61 -14.03 11.94 4.65
CA ASP A 61 -15.21 11.42 5.34
C ASP A 61 -16.39 11.12 4.39
N ALA A 62 -16.59 11.92 3.34
CA ALA A 62 -17.61 11.69 2.34
C ALA A 62 -17.42 10.38 1.57
N ASN A 63 -16.17 10.06 1.20
CA ASN A 63 -15.83 8.80 0.53
C ASN A 63 -16.12 7.61 1.47
N LYS A 64 -15.72 7.73 2.73
CA LYS A 64 -15.91 6.70 3.76
C LYS A 64 -17.37 6.51 4.13
N LEU A 65 -18.16 7.58 4.11
CA LEU A 65 -19.62 7.51 4.30
C LEU A 65 -20.24 6.62 3.21
N VAL A 66 -19.98 6.93 1.94
CA VAL A 66 -20.53 6.15 0.82
C VAL A 66 -20.04 4.71 0.88
N GLU A 67 -18.75 4.47 1.16
CA GLU A 67 -18.17 3.12 1.33
C GLU A 67 -18.95 2.30 2.37
N GLU A 68 -19.14 2.82 3.58
CA GLU A 68 -19.81 2.06 4.65
C GLU A 68 -21.27 1.74 4.33
N PHE A 69 -21.99 2.63 3.66
CA PHE A 69 -23.37 2.34 3.22
C PHE A 69 -23.40 1.33 2.06
N MET A 70 -22.43 1.38 1.13
CA MET A 70 -22.29 0.35 0.10
C MET A 70 -21.96 -1.02 0.72
N LEU A 71 -21.08 -1.07 1.72
CA LEU A 71 -20.76 -2.28 2.47
C LEU A 71 -21.99 -2.82 3.20
N LEU A 72 -22.77 -1.95 3.83
CA LEU A 72 -24.00 -2.32 4.52
C LEU A 72 -25.02 -2.92 3.55
N ALA A 73 -25.27 -2.27 2.40
CA ALA A 73 -26.20 -2.76 1.37
C ALA A 73 -25.74 -4.14 0.82
N ASN A 74 -24.48 -4.25 0.45
CA ASN A 74 -23.89 -5.50 -0.05
C ASN A 74 -24.05 -6.66 0.96
N LYS A 75 -23.75 -6.39 2.23
CA LYS A 75 -23.89 -7.34 3.32
C LYS A 75 -25.36 -7.73 3.53
N SER A 76 -26.26 -6.75 3.61
CA SER A 76 -27.71 -6.99 3.86
C SER A 76 -28.33 -7.82 2.74
N VAL A 77 -27.96 -7.58 1.49
CA VAL A 77 -28.40 -8.39 0.34
C VAL A 77 -27.88 -9.83 0.46
N ALA A 78 -26.61 -10.02 0.80
CA ALA A 78 -26.06 -11.37 0.97
C ALA A 78 -26.75 -12.13 2.14
N GLU A 79 -27.02 -11.44 3.24
CA GLU A 79 -27.70 -11.99 4.42
C GLU A 79 -29.16 -12.36 4.11
N SER A 80 -29.89 -11.53 3.34
CA SER A 80 -31.30 -11.78 3.00
C SER A 80 -31.53 -13.08 2.21
N VAL A 81 -30.54 -13.50 1.43
CA VAL A 81 -30.60 -14.76 0.66
C VAL A 81 -29.90 -15.90 1.38
N GLY A 82 -28.79 -15.60 2.07
CA GLY A 82 -27.92 -16.62 2.69
C GLY A 82 -28.41 -17.08 4.06
N ILE A 83 -29.08 -16.23 4.84
CA ILE A 83 -29.62 -16.63 6.15
C ILE A 83 -31.02 -17.20 5.97
N VAL A 84 -31.13 -18.49 6.15
CA VAL A 84 -32.41 -19.23 6.00
C VAL A 84 -32.73 -19.97 7.29
N PRO A 85 -34.03 -20.28 7.54
CA PRO A 85 -34.44 -21.09 8.68
C PRO A 85 -33.77 -22.47 8.68
N LYS A 86 -33.58 -23.03 9.88
CA LYS A 86 -32.99 -24.36 10.07
C LYS A 86 -33.75 -25.40 9.21
N GLY A 87 -33.00 -26.21 8.45
CA GLY A 87 -33.56 -27.23 7.56
C GLY A 87 -33.89 -26.75 6.14
N LYS A 88 -33.82 -25.46 5.86
CA LYS A 88 -33.96 -24.93 4.49
C LYS A 88 -32.58 -24.68 3.87
N LYS A 89 -32.50 -24.87 2.54
CA LYS A 89 -31.30 -24.52 1.76
C LYS A 89 -31.43 -23.07 1.25
N ALA A 90 -30.35 -22.29 1.38
CA ALA A 90 -30.27 -20.98 0.78
C ALA A 90 -30.35 -21.08 -0.75
N LYS A 91 -30.97 -20.09 -1.37
CA LYS A 91 -30.97 -19.97 -2.84
C LYS A 91 -29.57 -19.58 -3.32
N VAL A 92 -29.23 -19.94 -4.55
CA VAL A 92 -27.94 -19.60 -5.17
C VAL A 92 -27.78 -18.10 -5.28
N LEU A 93 -26.61 -17.60 -4.83
CA LEU A 93 -26.22 -16.20 -4.95
C LEU A 93 -24.71 -16.12 -5.20
N PRO A 94 -24.21 -15.27 -6.12
CA PRO A 94 -22.80 -14.97 -6.20
C PRO A 94 -22.36 -14.20 -4.94
N TYR A 95 -21.48 -14.81 -4.14
CA TYR A 95 -20.85 -14.14 -3.01
C TYR A 95 -19.49 -13.60 -3.40
N ARG A 96 -19.07 -12.50 -2.78
CA ARG A 96 -17.68 -12.05 -2.80
C ARG A 96 -16.99 -12.66 -1.58
N ILE A 97 -16.18 -13.66 -1.82
CA ILE A 97 -15.51 -14.41 -0.76
C ILE A 97 -14.04 -14.01 -0.65
N HIS A 98 -13.54 -14.05 0.56
CA HIS A 98 -12.13 -13.80 0.85
C HIS A 98 -11.71 -14.78 1.96
N ASP A 99 -10.82 -15.70 1.61
CA ASP A 99 -10.39 -16.73 2.54
C ASP A 99 -9.42 -16.18 3.59
N VAL A 100 -9.23 -16.93 4.65
CA VAL A 100 -8.21 -16.65 5.66
C VAL A 100 -6.82 -16.80 5.04
N PRO A 101 -5.82 -16.05 5.52
CA PRO A 101 -4.43 -16.28 5.14
C PRO A 101 -3.99 -17.70 5.50
N GLU A 102 -3.14 -18.28 4.68
CA GLU A 102 -2.52 -19.57 4.98
C GLU A 102 -1.66 -19.47 6.25
N GLN A 103 -1.75 -20.46 7.12
CA GLN A 103 -1.04 -20.47 8.41
C GLN A 103 0.48 -20.32 8.21
N THR A 104 1.04 -21.01 7.21
CA THR A 104 2.46 -20.92 6.85
C THR A 104 2.88 -19.50 6.46
N LYS A 105 2.05 -18.78 5.71
CA LYS A 105 2.31 -17.39 5.33
C LYS A 105 2.26 -16.45 6.52
N LEU A 106 1.32 -16.68 7.47
CA LEU A 106 1.25 -15.89 8.71
C LEU A 106 2.46 -16.14 9.60
N GLU A 107 2.93 -17.37 9.70
CA GLU A 107 4.13 -17.71 10.49
C GLU A 107 5.40 -17.12 9.88
N ASN A 108 5.52 -17.16 8.55
CA ASN A 108 6.61 -16.50 7.84
C ASN A 108 6.58 -14.98 8.07
N LEU A 109 5.39 -14.36 7.99
CA LEU A 109 5.21 -12.95 8.32
C LEU A 109 5.63 -12.66 9.77
N ARG A 110 5.18 -13.48 10.74
CA ARG A 110 5.54 -13.34 12.16
C ARG A 110 7.04 -13.41 12.36
N ALA A 111 7.70 -14.41 11.77
CA ALA A 111 9.15 -14.58 11.84
C ALA A 111 9.90 -13.41 11.21
N PHE A 112 9.39 -12.87 10.10
CA PHE A 112 9.98 -11.72 9.42
C PHE A 112 9.90 -10.46 10.26
N ILE A 113 8.70 -10.08 10.75
CA ILE A 113 8.49 -8.82 11.49
C ILE A 113 9.12 -8.83 12.89
N SER A 114 9.34 -10.02 13.47
CA SER A 114 10.00 -10.14 14.79
C SER A 114 11.42 -9.57 14.79
N ARG A 115 12.09 -9.52 13.63
CA ARG A 115 13.43 -8.92 13.45
C ARG A 115 13.41 -7.40 13.64
N PHE A 116 12.25 -6.78 13.44
CA PHE A 116 12.04 -5.35 13.65
C PHE A 116 11.42 -5.07 15.03
N GLY A 117 11.29 -6.10 15.87
CA GLY A 117 10.72 -5.98 17.23
C GLY A 117 9.18 -5.99 17.26
N TYR A 118 8.49 -6.26 16.15
CA TYR A 118 7.04 -6.36 16.10
C TYR A 118 6.54 -7.75 16.49
N LYS A 119 5.30 -7.80 16.96
CA LYS A 119 4.62 -9.04 17.35
C LYS A 119 3.37 -9.23 16.50
N LEU A 120 3.14 -10.46 16.05
CA LEU A 120 1.93 -10.87 15.35
C LEU A 120 1.34 -12.11 16.01
N LYS A 121 0.05 -12.05 16.36
CA LYS A 121 -0.71 -13.21 16.81
C LYS A 121 -1.22 -13.93 15.56
N THR A 122 -0.79 -15.17 15.38
CA THR A 122 -1.14 -16.01 14.21
C THR A 122 -2.20 -17.06 14.52
N GLU A 123 -2.53 -17.23 15.81
CA GLU A 123 -3.51 -18.19 16.32
C GLU A 123 -4.69 -17.48 17.00
N GLY A 124 -5.82 -18.19 17.10
CA GLY A 124 -7.04 -17.69 17.72
C GLY A 124 -8.19 -17.55 16.73
N SER A 125 -9.19 -16.72 17.07
CA SER A 125 -10.31 -16.45 16.16
C SER A 125 -9.85 -15.61 14.95
N LYS A 126 -10.60 -15.70 13.84
CA LYS A 126 -10.36 -14.87 12.64
C LYS A 126 -10.23 -13.38 12.99
N GLY A 127 -11.05 -12.91 13.93
CA GLY A 127 -11.02 -11.51 14.38
C GLY A 127 -9.79 -11.17 15.22
N ASP A 128 -9.27 -12.12 16.03
CA ASP A 128 -8.05 -11.87 16.82
C ASP A 128 -6.83 -11.68 15.92
N VAL A 129 -6.69 -12.52 14.90
CA VAL A 129 -5.62 -12.39 13.90
C VAL A 129 -5.76 -11.06 13.13
N GLY A 130 -6.98 -10.72 12.68
CA GLY A 130 -7.23 -9.45 12.00
C GLY A 130 -6.89 -8.22 12.85
N ARG A 131 -7.28 -8.21 14.12
CA ARG A 131 -6.90 -7.13 15.07
C ARG A 131 -5.39 -7.05 15.28
N SER A 132 -4.72 -8.19 15.33
CA SER A 132 -3.26 -8.24 15.48
C SER A 132 -2.54 -7.68 14.25
N ILE A 133 -3.06 -7.97 13.04
CA ILE A 133 -2.57 -7.38 11.78
C ILE A 133 -2.77 -5.86 11.77
N ASN A 134 -3.97 -5.39 12.14
CA ASN A 134 -4.23 -3.94 12.21
C ASN A 134 -3.29 -3.24 13.20
N ARG A 135 -3.02 -3.86 14.34
CA ARG A 135 -2.07 -3.32 15.33
C ARG A 135 -0.66 -3.25 14.74
N LEU A 136 -0.21 -4.31 14.07
CA LEU A 136 1.09 -4.33 13.39
C LEU A 136 1.21 -3.17 12.39
N LEU A 137 0.20 -2.98 11.52
CA LEU A 137 0.18 -1.90 10.52
C LEU A 137 0.17 -0.51 11.19
N TYR A 138 -0.58 -0.36 12.29
CA TYR A 138 -0.61 0.88 13.05
C TYR A 138 0.75 1.17 13.74
N ASP A 139 1.35 0.17 14.39
CA ASP A 139 2.63 0.31 15.08
C ASP A 139 3.81 0.58 14.13
N ALA A 140 3.69 0.16 12.86
CA ALA A 140 4.68 0.42 11.81
C ALA A 140 4.52 1.80 11.14
N ARG A 141 3.38 2.48 11.33
CA ARG A 141 3.08 3.75 10.66
C ARG A 141 4.11 4.83 10.98
N GLY A 142 4.59 5.53 9.93
CA GLY A 142 5.61 6.58 10.02
C GLY A 142 7.03 6.09 10.26
N LYS A 143 7.28 4.77 10.32
CA LYS A 143 8.62 4.20 10.47
C LYS A 143 9.21 3.80 9.11
N LYS A 144 10.52 3.65 9.07
CA LYS A 144 11.26 3.29 7.83
C LYS A 144 10.75 1.98 7.20
N GLU A 145 10.42 1.00 8.05
CA GLU A 145 9.96 -0.32 7.64
C GLU A 145 8.46 -0.39 7.33
N GLN A 146 7.71 0.70 7.41
CA GLN A 146 6.26 0.70 7.17
C GLN A 146 5.91 0.05 5.82
N GLN A 147 6.48 0.56 4.73
CA GLN A 147 6.19 0.08 3.37
C GLN A 147 6.56 -1.40 3.17
N LEU A 148 7.66 -1.83 3.79
CA LEU A 148 8.08 -3.23 3.78
C LEU A 148 7.09 -4.11 4.52
N ILE A 149 6.68 -3.73 5.74
CA ILE A 149 5.72 -4.49 6.56
C ILE A 149 4.36 -4.56 5.87
N GLU A 150 3.86 -3.45 5.31
CA GLU A 150 2.62 -3.43 4.53
C GLU A 150 2.68 -4.35 3.33
N THR A 151 3.79 -4.32 2.58
CA THR A 151 3.98 -5.16 1.39
C THR A 151 4.01 -6.65 1.73
N VAL A 152 4.78 -7.04 2.75
CA VAL A 152 4.87 -8.45 3.17
C VAL A 152 3.54 -8.93 3.78
N THR A 153 2.86 -8.06 4.55
CA THR A 153 1.54 -8.36 5.10
C THR A 153 0.52 -8.58 3.99
N LEU A 154 0.49 -7.72 2.97
CA LEU A 154 -0.42 -7.89 1.83
C LEU A 154 -0.15 -9.18 1.04
N ARG A 155 1.11 -9.54 0.85
CA ARG A 155 1.50 -10.81 0.18
C ARG A 155 1.07 -12.06 0.96
N ALA A 156 0.92 -11.95 2.27
CA ALA A 156 0.41 -13.03 3.10
C ALA A 156 -1.11 -13.23 2.98
N MET A 157 -1.86 -12.19 2.52
CA MET A 157 -3.30 -12.26 2.33
C MET A 157 -3.68 -13.07 1.08
N GLN A 158 -4.85 -13.72 1.14
CA GLN A 158 -5.48 -14.35 -0.03
C GLN A 158 -6.13 -13.28 -0.92
N LYS A 159 -6.41 -13.64 -2.17
CA LYS A 159 -7.20 -12.78 -3.07
C LYS A 159 -8.68 -13.05 -2.89
N ALA A 160 -9.49 -11.99 -2.86
CA ALA A 160 -10.93 -12.13 -2.91
C ALA A 160 -11.37 -12.59 -4.32
N ARG A 161 -12.44 -13.40 -4.40
CA ARG A 161 -13.03 -13.91 -5.65
C ARG A 161 -14.54 -14.04 -5.53
N TYR A 162 -15.19 -14.27 -6.64
CA TYR A 162 -16.62 -14.60 -6.65
C TYR A 162 -16.81 -16.11 -6.60
N SER A 163 -17.83 -16.55 -5.88
CA SER A 163 -18.27 -17.96 -5.81
C SER A 163 -19.69 -18.06 -5.28
N VAL A 164 -20.42 -19.09 -5.65
CA VAL A 164 -21.72 -19.43 -5.03
C VAL A 164 -21.55 -20.14 -3.69
N HIS A 165 -20.32 -20.57 -3.36
CA HIS A 165 -19.97 -21.22 -2.10
C HIS A 165 -19.51 -20.18 -1.08
N ASN A 166 -20.40 -19.80 -0.16
CA ASN A 166 -20.09 -18.81 0.85
C ASN A 166 -19.12 -19.34 1.92
N ILE A 167 -17.95 -18.72 2.04
CA ILE A 167 -16.98 -18.93 3.12
C ILE A 167 -16.77 -17.70 3.99
N GLY A 168 -17.52 -16.60 3.66
CA GLY A 168 -17.37 -15.27 4.24
C GLY A 168 -16.27 -14.45 3.58
N HIS A 169 -16.08 -13.25 4.09
CA HIS A 169 -15.06 -12.31 3.61
C HIS A 169 -14.13 -11.91 4.76
N TYR A 170 -12.96 -12.57 4.83
CA TYR A 170 -12.01 -12.38 5.93
C TYR A 170 -11.58 -10.92 6.12
N GLY A 171 -11.15 -10.23 5.06
CA GLY A 171 -10.69 -8.85 5.17
C GLY A 171 -11.74 -7.86 5.70
N LEU A 172 -13.04 -8.11 5.44
CA LEU A 172 -14.15 -7.30 5.94
C LEU A 172 -14.77 -7.85 7.24
N MET A 173 -14.40 -9.07 7.64
CA MET A 173 -14.99 -9.80 8.78
C MET A 173 -16.51 -9.98 8.66
N PHE A 174 -17.00 -10.18 7.44
CA PHE A 174 -18.40 -10.47 7.17
C PHE A 174 -18.61 -11.98 6.95
N LYS A 175 -19.68 -12.52 7.54
CA LYS A 175 -20.09 -13.91 7.33
C LYS A 175 -20.76 -14.13 5.97
N TYR A 176 -21.47 -13.11 5.49
CA TYR A 176 -22.14 -13.07 4.20
C TYR A 176 -21.77 -11.75 3.54
N TYR A 177 -21.29 -11.81 2.30
CA TYR A 177 -20.97 -10.61 1.55
C TYR A 177 -21.11 -10.88 0.05
N THR A 178 -21.72 -9.97 -0.67
CA THR A 178 -21.81 -9.97 -2.13
C THR A 178 -21.54 -8.58 -2.66
N HIS A 179 -21.33 -8.46 -3.94
CA HIS A 179 -21.34 -7.19 -4.62
C HIS A 179 -22.73 -6.95 -5.23
N PHE A 180 -23.34 -5.83 -4.92
CA PHE A 180 -24.70 -5.46 -5.35
C PHE A 180 -24.79 -4.00 -5.82
N THR A 181 -23.97 -3.11 -5.28
CA THR A 181 -24.12 -1.66 -5.39
C THR A 181 -23.56 -1.05 -6.68
N SER A 182 -22.95 -1.82 -7.58
CA SER A 182 -22.33 -1.29 -8.80
C SER A 182 -22.64 -2.10 -10.07
N PRO A 183 -23.92 -2.32 -10.43
CA PRO A 183 -24.31 -3.19 -11.56
C PRO A 183 -23.92 -2.65 -12.94
N ILE A 184 -23.68 -1.33 -13.06
CA ILE A 184 -23.27 -0.72 -14.34
C ILE A 184 -21.86 -1.16 -14.76
N ARG A 185 -20.94 -1.35 -13.79
CA ARG A 185 -19.53 -1.64 -14.06
C ARG A 185 -19.08 -3.03 -13.61
N ARG A 186 -19.89 -3.77 -12.86
CA ARG A 186 -19.59 -5.12 -12.39
C ARG A 186 -20.71 -6.09 -12.74
N TYR A 187 -20.40 -7.07 -13.56
CA TYR A 187 -21.36 -8.09 -13.97
C TYR A 187 -21.89 -8.95 -12.81
N PRO A 188 -21.10 -9.33 -11.79
CA PRO A 188 -21.62 -10.04 -10.62
C PRO A 188 -22.75 -9.30 -9.90
N ASP A 189 -22.69 -7.97 -9.80
CA ASP A 189 -23.78 -7.17 -9.24
C ASP A 189 -25.05 -7.31 -10.08
N THR A 190 -24.95 -7.28 -11.41
CA THR A 190 -26.09 -7.52 -12.32
C THR A 190 -26.68 -8.92 -12.12
N MET A 191 -25.83 -9.95 -11.94
CA MET A 191 -26.31 -11.29 -11.63
C MET A 191 -27.11 -11.32 -10.33
N VAL A 192 -26.60 -10.65 -9.29
CA VAL A 192 -27.29 -10.54 -7.99
C VAL A 192 -28.65 -9.84 -8.15
N HIS A 193 -28.73 -8.72 -8.85
CA HIS A 193 -29.99 -8.02 -9.13
C HIS A 193 -31.01 -8.94 -9.80
N ARG A 194 -30.63 -9.64 -10.86
CA ARG A 194 -31.50 -10.58 -11.59
C ARG A 194 -32.00 -11.72 -10.71
N LEU A 195 -31.13 -12.25 -9.85
CA LEU A 195 -31.49 -13.32 -8.92
C LEU A 195 -32.45 -12.81 -7.83
N LEU A 196 -32.22 -11.62 -7.29
CA LEU A 196 -33.12 -11.01 -6.30
C LEU A 196 -34.52 -10.80 -6.87
N THR A 197 -34.67 -10.22 -8.07
CA THR A 197 -35.93 -10.07 -8.75
C THR A 197 -36.63 -11.41 -8.91
N ARG A 198 -35.95 -12.41 -9.46
CA ARG A 198 -36.47 -13.77 -9.61
C ARG A 198 -36.94 -14.37 -8.29
N TYR A 199 -36.20 -14.16 -7.21
CA TYR A 199 -36.54 -14.74 -5.90
C TYR A 199 -37.66 -13.97 -5.20
N ALA A 200 -37.76 -12.67 -5.40
CA ALA A 200 -38.91 -11.85 -4.92
C ALA A 200 -40.23 -12.26 -5.59
N GLU A 201 -40.17 -12.64 -6.86
CA GLU A 201 -41.33 -13.17 -7.62
C GLU A 201 -41.66 -14.65 -7.33
N GLY A 202 -41.03 -15.26 -6.30
CA GLY A 202 -41.27 -16.65 -5.92
C GLY A 202 -40.52 -17.69 -6.75
N GLY A 203 -39.65 -17.27 -7.65
CA GLY A 203 -38.87 -18.17 -8.53
C GLY A 203 -37.99 -19.15 -7.78
N ARG A 204 -37.77 -20.33 -8.41
CA ARG A 204 -36.87 -21.39 -7.87
C ARG A 204 -35.41 -20.95 -7.87
N SER A 205 -34.60 -21.56 -7.00
CA SER A 205 -33.14 -21.37 -6.98
C SER A 205 -32.53 -21.60 -8.36
N ALA A 206 -31.56 -20.77 -8.72
CA ALA A 206 -30.81 -20.92 -9.95
C ALA A 206 -29.87 -22.15 -9.89
N SER A 207 -29.29 -22.54 -11.05
CA SER A 207 -28.28 -23.59 -11.12
C SER A 207 -26.98 -23.14 -10.47
N ALA A 208 -26.54 -23.85 -9.44
CA ALA A 208 -25.28 -23.56 -8.75
C ALA A 208 -24.08 -23.70 -9.71
N THR A 209 -24.02 -24.78 -10.50
CA THR A 209 -22.95 -25.02 -11.46
C THR A 209 -22.80 -23.88 -12.46
N LYS A 210 -23.92 -23.47 -13.10
CA LYS A 210 -23.90 -22.37 -14.07
C LYS A 210 -23.41 -21.04 -13.44
N TYR A 211 -23.86 -20.73 -12.22
CA TYR A 211 -23.47 -19.49 -11.57
C TYR A 211 -22.05 -19.56 -10.99
N GLU A 212 -21.54 -20.75 -10.64
CA GLU A 212 -20.14 -20.90 -10.27
C GLU A 212 -19.22 -20.63 -11.47
N GLU A 213 -19.52 -21.19 -12.65
CA GLU A 213 -18.79 -20.90 -13.89
C GLU A 213 -18.77 -19.40 -14.20
N LEU A 214 -19.90 -18.70 -14.03
CA LEU A 214 -19.98 -17.25 -14.22
C LEU A 214 -19.18 -16.48 -13.17
N CYS A 215 -19.12 -16.96 -11.92
CA CYS A 215 -18.31 -16.38 -10.86
C CYS A 215 -16.80 -16.55 -11.12
N GLU A 216 -16.38 -17.73 -11.58
CA GLU A 216 -14.99 -18.00 -11.97
C GLU A 216 -14.56 -17.10 -13.14
N HIS A 217 -15.40 -17.04 -14.19
CA HIS A 217 -15.16 -16.14 -15.32
C HIS A 217 -15.06 -14.67 -14.89
N SER A 218 -15.99 -14.22 -14.04
CA SER A 218 -15.99 -12.84 -13.55
C SER A 218 -14.73 -12.53 -12.72
N SER A 219 -14.26 -13.50 -11.94
CA SER A 219 -13.02 -13.35 -11.16
C SER A 219 -11.78 -13.29 -12.04
N ALA A 220 -11.74 -14.08 -13.11
CA ALA A 220 -10.66 -14.03 -14.10
C ALA A 220 -10.64 -12.70 -14.86
N MET A 221 -11.81 -12.21 -15.27
CA MET A 221 -11.93 -10.90 -15.96
C MET A 221 -11.60 -9.72 -15.03
N GLU A 222 -11.92 -9.78 -13.76
CA GLU A 222 -11.50 -8.79 -12.78
C GLU A 222 -9.96 -8.73 -12.69
N GLN A 223 -9.28 -9.88 -12.60
CA GLN A 223 -7.81 -9.91 -12.58
C GLN A 223 -7.20 -9.37 -13.87
N LEU A 224 -7.83 -9.62 -15.02
CA LEU A 224 -7.39 -9.06 -16.31
C LEU A 224 -7.59 -7.53 -16.34
N ALA A 225 -8.72 -7.04 -15.84
CA ALA A 225 -8.99 -5.60 -15.73
C ALA A 225 -7.97 -4.90 -14.81
N ASP A 226 -7.67 -5.48 -13.63
CA ASP A 226 -6.65 -4.97 -12.72
C ASP A 226 -5.26 -4.95 -13.36
N ALA A 227 -4.93 -5.96 -14.16
CA ALA A 227 -3.66 -6.01 -14.90
C ALA A 227 -3.59 -4.92 -15.98
N ALA A 228 -4.70 -4.70 -16.70
CA ALA A 228 -4.81 -3.65 -17.72
C ALA A 228 -4.72 -2.25 -17.09
N GLU A 229 -5.37 -2.02 -15.95
CA GLU A 229 -5.29 -0.75 -15.21
C GLU A 229 -3.85 -0.47 -14.77
N ARG A 230 -3.19 -1.44 -14.13
CA ARG A 230 -1.77 -1.31 -13.75
C ARG A 230 -0.87 -1.04 -14.94
N ALA A 231 -1.13 -1.69 -16.08
CA ALA A 231 -0.36 -1.48 -17.29
C ALA A 231 -0.57 -0.08 -17.87
N SER A 232 -1.80 0.46 -17.79
CA SER A 232 -2.13 1.83 -18.21
C SER A 232 -1.46 2.86 -17.30
N ILE A 233 -1.52 2.68 -15.99
CA ILE A 233 -0.84 3.55 -15.01
C ILE A 233 0.67 3.54 -15.29
N LYS A 234 1.26 2.34 -15.48
CA LYS A 234 2.68 2.21 -15.77
C LYS A 234 3.07 2.90 -17.09
N TYR A 235 2.24 2.81 -18.12
CA TYR A 235 2.45 3.53 -19.36
C TYR A 235 2.51 5.04 -19.10
N LYS A 236 1.56 5.60 -18.35
CA LYS A 236 1.54 7.03 -18.01
C LYS A 236 2.71 7.46 -17.14
N GLN A 237 3.17 6.60 -16.22
CA GLN A 237 4.39 6.86 -15.46
C GLN A 237 5.62 6.97 -16.36
N VAL A 238 5.78 6.06 -17.33
CA VAL A 238 6.91 6.08 -18.27
C VAL A 238 6.83 7.30 -19.20
N GLU A 239 5.63 7.65 -19.70
CA GLU A 239 5.39 8.84 -20.52
C GLU A 239 5.75 10.12 -19.75
N PHE A 240 5.29 10.26 -18.49
CA PHE A 240 5.59 11.39 -17.63
C PHE A 240 7.09 11.55 -17.34
N MET A 241 7.80 10.43 -17.17
CA MET A 241 9.23 10.46 -16.88
C MET A 241 10.11 10.54 -18.14
N ALA A 242 9.55 10.27 -19.33
CA ALA A 242 10.28 10.42 -20.60
C ALA A 242 10.70 11.86 -20.87
N ASP A 243 9.88 12.83 -20.49
CA ASP A 243 10.19 14.27 -20.59
C ASP A 243 11.23 14.74 -19.55
N ARG A 244 11.63 13.85 -18.64
CA ARG A 244 12.51 14.14 -17.51
C ARG A 244 13.80 13.34 -17.53
N LEU A 245 14.19 12.83 -18.72
CA LEU A 245 15.43 12.09 -18.88
C LEU A 245 16.63 12.93 -18.42
N GLY A 246 17.52 12.31 -17.67
CA GLY A 246 18.70 12.95 -17.12
C GLY A 246 18.48 13.79 -15.85
N GLN A 247 17.24 14.04 -15.43
CA GLN A 247 16.95 14.73 -14.19
C GLN A 247 17.12 13.81 -12.97
N GLU A 248 17.42 14.42 -11.84
CA GLU A 248 17.61 13.72 -10.56
C GLU A 248 16.43 13.94 -9.64
N PHE A 249 16.08 12.90 -8.89
CA PHE A 249 14.95 12.90 -7.94
C PHE A 249 15.33 12.16 -6.66
N ASP A 250 14.70 12.56 -5.58
CA ASP A 250 14.69 11.78 -4.35
C ASP A 250 13.63 10.68 -4.46
N GLY A 251 13.96 9.49 -3.97
CA GLY A 251 13.08 8.36 -4.06
C GLY A 251 13.25 7.39 -2.89
N THR A 252 12.30 6.49 -2.81
CA THR A 252 12.26 5.45 -1.78
C THR A 252 12.30 4.09 -2.46
N VAL A 253 13.13 3.18 -1.97
CA VAL A 253 13.16 1.79 -2.46
C VAL A 253 11.81 1.13 -2.16
N SER A 254 11.03 0.85 -3.19
CA SER A 254 9.71 0.21 -3.12
C SER A 254 9.77 -1.31 -3.23
N GLY A 255 10.83 -1.84 -3.83
CA GLY A 255 11.02 -3.27 -4.02
C GLY A 255 12.48 -3.65 -4.21
N VAL A 256 12.80 -4.89 -3.85
CA VAL A 256 14.13 -5.47 -4.04
C VAL A 256 13.98 -6.85 -4.65
N THR A 257 14.70 -7.10 -5.73
CA THR A 257 14.71 -8.38 -6.46
C THR A 257 16.14 -8.76 -6.88
N GLU A 258 16.30 -9.96 -7.40
CA GLU A 258 17.56 -10.40 -7.99
C GLU A 258 18.01 -9.59 -9.21
N PHE A 259 17.05 -8.87 -9.87
CA PHE A 259 17.33 -8.06 -11.06
C PHE A 259 17.76 -6.63 -10.72
N GLY A 260 17.47 -6.13 -9.50
CA GLY A 260 17.78 -4.79 -9.06
C GLY A 260 16.81 -4.22 -8.02
N LEU A 261 16.91 -2.91 -7.85
CA LEU A 261 16.06 -2.13 -6.93
C LEU A 261 14.92 -1.48 -7.70
N TYR A 262 13.70 -1.62 -7.20
CA TYR A 262 12.58 -0.77 -7.61
C TYR A 262 12.58 0.47 -6.71
N VAL A 263 12.49 1.63 -7.32
CA VAL A 263 12.51 2.91 -6.61
C VAL A 263 11.28 3.72 -7.04
N GLU A 264 10.54 4.16 -6.06
CA GLU A 264 9.42 5.09 -6.22
C GLU A 264 9.92 6.51 -5.98
N VAL A 265 9.75 7.40 -6.95
CA VAL A 265 10.07 8.83 -6.81
C VAL A 265 9.13 9.45 -5.77
N ASP A 266 9.68 10.20 -4.81
CA ASP A 266 8.89 10.69 -3.66
C ASP A 266 7.77 11.65 -4.06
N ASP A 267 8.02 12.54 -5.02
CA ASP A 267 7.06 13.54 -5.46
C ASP A 267 6.00 12.97 -6.41
N SER A 268 6.43 12.33 -7.49
CA SER A 268 5.55 11.88 -8.57
C SER A 268 4.98 10.48 -8.34
N LYS A 269 5.52 9.72 -7.39
CA LYS A 269 5.20 8.31 -7.16
C LYS A 269 5.40 7.41 -8.38
N CYS A 270 6.15 7.88 -9.37
CA CYS A 270 6.55 7.06 -10.50
C CYS A 270 7.59 6.03 -10.04
N GLU A 271 7.34 4.76 -10.38
CA GLU A 271 8.25 3.67 -10.03
C GLU A 271 9.12 3.28 -11.22
N GLY A 272 10.42 3.16 -11.00
CA GLY A 272 11.37 2.66 -11.97
C GLY A 272 12.33 1.64 -11.34
N MET A 273 13.14 1.00 -12.17
CA MET A 273 14.13 0.01 -11.73
C MET A 273 15.54 0.57 -11.84
N VAL A 274 16.35 0.38 -10.82
CA VAL A 274 17.81 0.47 -10.90
C VAL A 274 18.33 -0.94 -11.14
N PRO A 275 18.77 -1.29 -12.36
CA PRO A 275 19.27 -2.62 -12.65
C PRO A 275 20.50 -2.97 -11.81
N LEU A 276 20.61 -4.23 -11.40
CA LEU A 276 21.74 -4.70 -10.58
C LEU A 276 23.10 -4.40 -11.23
N ARG A 277 23.18 -4.50 -12.57
CA ARG A 277 24.39 -4.21 -13.36
C ARG A 277 24.81 -2.74 -13.31
N ASP A 278 23.88 -1.83 -13.01
CA ASP A 278 24.12 -0.38 -12.95
C ASP A 278 24.51 0.08 -11.53
N LEU A 279 24.56 -0.85 -10.56
CA LEU A 279 25.13 -0.67 -9.22
C LEU A 279 26.66 -0.92 -9.29
N ALA A 280 27.39 0.07 -9.82
CA ALA A 280 28.83 -0.10 -10.15
C ALA A 280 29.79 -0.02 -8.95
N ASP A 281 29.28 0.32 -7.76
CA ASP A 281 30.11 0.56 -6.57
C ASP A 281 30.51 -0.72 -5.81
N ASP A 282 29.77 -1.84 -6.01
CA ASP A 282 30.06 -3.15 -5.41
C ASP A 282 29.38 -4.28 -6.20
N TYR A 283 29.68 -5.54 -5.84
CA TYR A 283 28.95 -6.72 -6.27
C TYR A 283 27.82 -7.00 -5.27
N TYR A 284 26.59 -6.85 -5.71
CA TYR A 284 25.40 -7.03 -4.87
C TYR A 284 24.80 -8.42 -5.04
N GLU A 285 24.39 -9.02 -3.93
CA GLU A 285 23.65 -10.28 -3.86
C GLU A 285 22.28 -10.02 -3.24
N PHE A 286 21.26 -10.72 -3.77
CA PHE A 286 19.91 -10.65 -3.26
C PHE A 286 19.75 -11.56 -2.04
N ASP A 287 19.49 -10.96 -0.90
CA ASP A 287 19.07 -11.65 0.33
C ASP A 287 17.53 -11.72 0.37
N GLU A 288 16.99 -12.79 -0.22
CA GLU A 288 15.55 -13.03 -0.32
C GLU A 288 14.87 -13.04 1.05
N LYS A 289 15.54 -13.60 2.07
CA LYS A 289 14.99 -13.69 3.44
C LYS A 289 14.79 -12.33 4.09
N ASN A 290 15.59 -11.34 3.73
CA ASN A 290 15.57 -10.02 4.32
C ASN A 290 15.07 -8.93 3.33
N TYR A 291 14.68 -9.31 2.11
CA TYR A 291 14.23 -8.38 1.05
C TYR A 291 15.22 -7.22 0.84
N ARG A 292 16.51 -7.54 0.68
CA ARG A 292 17.58 -6.55 0.51
C ARG A 292 18.64 -7.01 -0.48
N LEU A 293 19.34 -6.05 -1.10
CA LEU A 293 20.61 -6.28 -1.77
C LEU A 293 21.75 -6.00 -0.79
N VAL A 294 22.76 -6.87 -0.78
CA VAL A 294 23.93 -6.74 0.09
C VAL A 294 25.20 -6.75 -0.75
N GLY A 295 26.01 -5.71 -0.65
CA GLY A 295 27.31 -5.61 -1.31
C GLY A 295 28.35 -6.51 -0.65
N ARG A 296 29.09 -7.26 -1.47
CA ARG A 296 30.11 -8.22 -0.98
C ARG A 296 31.34 -7.58 -0.37
N ARG A 297 31.81 -6.42 -0.92
CA ARG A 297 33.04 -5.76 -0.51
C ARG A 297 32.82 -4.67 0.53
N ARG A 298 31.88 -3.77 0.25
CA ARG A 298 31.64 -2.60 1.09
C ARG A 298 30.54 -2.84 2.14
N HIS A 299 29.88 -4.00 2.11
CA HIS A 299 28.78 -4.37 2.99
C HIS A 299 27.62 -3.36 3.00
N ARG A 300 27.57 -2.47 1.99
CA ARG A 300 26.43 -1.57 1.81
C ARG A 300 25.21 -2.40 1.45
N SER A 301 24.09 -2.09 2.07
CA SER A 301 22.84 -2.80 1.78
C SER A 301 21.75 -1.81 1.38
N TYR A 302 20.85 -2.28 0.50
CA TYR A 302 19.65 -1.56 0.11
C TYR A 302 18.44 -2.41 0.47
N SER A 303 17.53 -1.84 1.24
CA SER A 303 16.30 -2.47 1.72
C SER A 303 15.08 -1.67 1.29
N ILE A 304 13.92 -2.31 1.26
CA ILE A 304 12.64 -1.59 1.02
C ILE A 304 12.48 -0.52 2.12
N GLY A 305 12.14 0.71 1.69
CA GLY A 305 11.99 1.88 2.56
C GLY A 305 13.23 2.76 2.66
N ASP A 306 14.38 2.35 2.11
CA ASP A 306 15.58 3.18 2.10
C ASP A 306 15.41 4.37 1.16
N LYS A 307 15.87 5.54 1.61
CA LYS A 307 15.91 6.75 0.79
C LYS A 307 17.14 6.72 -0.11
N VAL A 308 16.92 7.02 -1.37
CA VAL A 308 17.96 7.05 -2.40
C VAL A 308 17.76 8.24 -3.32
N ARG A 309 18.84 8.76 -3.87
CA ARG A 309 18.79 9.73 -4.95
C ARG A 309 19.04 9.01 -6.27
N ILE A 310 18.13 9.24 -7.21
CA ILE A 310 18.15 8.57 -8.53
C ILE A 310 18.20 9.60 -9.65
N LYS A 311 18.68 9.16 -10.80
CA LYS A 311 18.63 9.87 -12.06
C LYS A 311 17.86 9.05 -13.07
N VAL A 312 16.98 9.68 -13.84
CA VAL A 312 16.23 9.03 -14.90
C VAL A 312 17.18 8.71 -16.05
N ALA A 313 17.47 7.41 -16.22
CA ALA A 313 18.43 6.95 -17.22
C ALA A 313 17.76 6.61 -18.55
N ARG A 314 16.61 5.94 -18.51
CA ARG A 314 15.94 5.45 -19.70
C ARG A 314 14.44 5.34 -19.48
N ALA A 315 13.64 5.77 -20.46
CA ALA A 315 12.22 5.54 -20.54
C ALA A 315 11.88 4.87 -21.89
N ASN A 316 11.23 3.70 -21.83
CA ASN A 316 10.82 2.97 -23.01
C ASN A 316 9.30 2.74 -22.95
N LEU A 317 8.56 3.50 -23.74
CA LEU A 317 7.09 3.49 -23.78
C LEU A 317 6.55 2.15 -24.28
N ASP A 318 7.13 1.57 -25.32
CA ASP A 318 6.67 0.31 -25.93
C ASP A 318 6.73 -0.85 -24.93
N ARG A 319 7.82 -0.92 -24.19
CA ARG A 319 8.05 -1.94 -23.16
C ARG A 319 7.50 -1.55 -21.79
N ARG A 320 7.05 -0.31 -21.62
CA ARG A 320 6.63 0.26 -20.34
C ARG A 320 7.69 0.14 -19.23
N LEU A 321 8.96 0.33 -19.65
CA LEU A 321 10.12 0.24 -18.75
C LEU A 321 10.66 1.63 -18.44
N LEU A 322 10.96 1.84 -17.16
CA LEU A 322 11.59 3.04 -16.64
C LEU A 322 12.82 2.60 -15.84
N ASP A 323 14.01 2.94 -16.36
CA ASP A 323 15.26 2.62 -15.70
C ASP A 323 15.85 3.88 -15.07
N PHE A 324 16.32 3.71 -13.85
CA PHE A 324 17.03 4.71 -13.06
C PHE A 324 18.48 4.29 -12.84
N THR A 325 19.33 5.26 -12.51
CA THR A 325 20.66 5.03 -11.94
C THR A 325 20.74 5.69 -10.57
N LEU A 326 21.48 5.09 -9.64
CA LEU A 326 21.73 5.73 -8.35
C LEU A 326 22.72 6.87 -8.53
N VAL A 327 22.39 8.02 -7.95
CA VAL A 327 23.33 9.13 -7.81
C VAL A 327 24.13 8.84 -6.52
N THR A 328 25.34 8.33 -6.69
CA THR A 328 26.28 8.20 -5.57
C THR A 328 26.90 9.59 -5.33
N GLU A 329 26.78 10.11 -4.13
CA GLU A 329 27.64 11.21 -3.72
C GLU A 329 29.09 10.71 -3.82
N HIS A 330 29.74 11.04 -4.93
CA HIS A 330 31.19 10.93 -5.01
C HIS A 330 31.72 11.88 -3.95
N GLY A 331 32.32 11.30 -2.92
CA GLY A 331 32.88 12.03 -1.80
C GLY A 331 33.66 13.23 -2.27
N ASN A 332 33.27 14.37 -1.80
CA ASN A 332 34.08 15.57 -1.76
C ASN A 332 35.20 15.34 -0.71
N SER A 333 36.08 14.37 -1.04
CA SER A 333 37.34 14.18 -0.35
C SER A 333 38.42 14.90 -1.15
N GLY A 334 38.43 16.22 -1.05
CA GLY A 334 39.51 16.96 -1.71
C GLY A 334 39.37 18.45 -1.52
N ALA A 335 39.80 18.96 -0.43
CA ALA A 335 40.52 20.22 -0.25
C ALA A 335 40.20 20.90 1.10
N ASN A 336 40.66 20.26 2.19
CA ASN A 336 41.18 21.06 3.28
C ASN A 336 42.70 21.03 3.17
N LYS A 337 43.23 21.80 2.21
CA LYS A 337 44.63 22.23 2.24
C LYS A 337 44.75 23.24 3.38
N THR A 338 45.34 22.77 4.45
CA THR A 338 46.05 23.55 5.43
C THR A 338 46.90 24.62 4.75
N GLU A 339 46.48 25.82 4.74
CA GLU A 339 47.34 26.97 4.62
C GLU A 339 48.03 27.23 5.97
N ASN A 340 49.14 26.53 6.20
CA ASN A 340 50.15 26.96 7.11
C ASN A 340 51.12 27.80 6.31
N THR A 341 50.93 29.10 6.31
CA THR A 341 51.98 30.08 5.98
C THR A 341 52.57 30.65 7.26
N ALA A 342 53.80 30.24 7.44
CA ALA A 342 54.73 30.85 8.34
C ALA A 342 54.77 32.37 8.16
N ASN A 343 54.73 33.09 9.27
CA ASN A 343 55.44 34.35 9.37
C ASN A 343 56.14 34.40 10.75
N ALA A 344 57.43 34.14 10.66
CA ALA A 344 58.35 34.41 11.72
C ALA A 344 58.69 35.91 11.75
N ALA A 345 58.87 36.39 12.91
CA ALA A 345 59.90 37.31 13.34
C ALA A 345 59.45 38.58 14.03
N LYS A 346 60.04 38.72 15.19
CA LYS A 346 60.53 39.92 15.85
C LYS A 346 59.62 40.71 16.77
N GLY A 347 60.05 40.74 18.03
CA GLY A 347 59.80 41.84 18.95
C GLY A 347 60.02 41.51 20.39
N LYS A 348 61.23 41.73 20.82
CA LYS A 348 61.82 41.68 22.16
C LYS A 348 61.14 42.54 23.21
N HIS A 349 61.43 42.14 24.47
CA HIS A 349 61.52 42.95 25.74
C HIS A 349 60.23 43.19 26.50
N SER A 350 60.20 42.94 27.71
CA SER A 350 60.81 43.05 29.00
C SER A 350 59.72 42.93 30.04
N GLY A 351 59.80 42.17 31.03
CA GLY A 351 60.38 42.54 32.30
C GLY A 351 59.30 42.52 33.38
N GLY A 352 59.57 41.86 34.46
CA GLY A 352 58.93 42.20 35.73
C GLY A 352 58.25 41.08 36.48
N LYS A 353 59.01 40.30 37.17
CA LYS A 353 59.03 39.94 38.60
C LYS A 353 57.81 40.35 39.46
N LYS A 354 57.27 39.42 40.15
CA LYS A 354 57.13 39.22 41.64
C LYS A 354 55.81 38.47 41.93
N ARG A 355 55.89 37.29 42.55
CA ARG A 355 55.99 36.89 43.95
C ARG A 355 54.70 36.93 44.76
N LYS A 356 54.46 35.80 45.29
CA LYS A 356 53.90 35.45 46.65
C LYS A 356 52.43 35.06 46.75
N GLN A 357 52.25 33.81 47.12
CA GLN A 357 51.74 33.38 48.47
C GLN A 357 50.29 33.72 48.68
N GLY A 358 49.46 32.85 49.04
CA GLY A 358 49.33 31.83 50.03
C GLY A 358 47.92 31.40 50.25
N ARG A 359 47.83 30.16 50.61
CA ARG A 359 47.06 29.54 51.72
C ARG A 359 45.54 29.75 51.84
N LYS A 360 44.91 28.54 51.78
CA LYS A 360 43.96 28.05 52.78
C LYS A 360 42.61 28.78 52.95
N HIS A 361 41.56 28.17 52.68
CA HIS A 361 40.79 27.21 53.50
C HIS A 361 39.92 26.37 52.60
#